data_9668cb9a94a6da4a0e351541eee65d32
#
_entry.id   9668cb9a94a6da4a0e351541eee65d32
#
_cell.length_a   1.000
_cell.length_b   1.000
_cell.length_c   1.000
_cell.angle_alpha   90.00
_cell.angle_beta   90.00
_cell.angle_gamma   90.00
#
_symmetry.space_group_name_H-M   'P 1'
#
loop_
_entity.id
_entity.type
_entity.pdbx_description
1 polymer ?
#
loop_
_entity_poly.entity_id
_entity_poly.type
_entity_poly.pdbx_seq_one_letter_code
_entity_poly.pdbx_strand_id
1 'polypeptide(L)'
;MSESLSTSNDPLSQPSEPPTDIKALDFFRDDRLVADPAPYYEALRGQCPVLREPHQNVVMVTGYEEAVSVLNDAETFSSCTSVTGPFPGFPVPLEGRDDVSELIERHRDELPLNDQLPTFDPPVHTAHRGLLMRLITPKRLKENEAAIWNLADRVLDGYLVGGEGEFIGEFAGPFTLLVIADLLGVPEEDREEFLAHMHQRPQEGGGIGTTDGQSAAHSPMEYLYEQFAGYIEARRREPREDVLTGLATATFPDGTLPEVIDVVRVAANVFSAGQETTVRLLSSSLKVIAERPDIQHLLRTERDRIPNFVEEMLRTESPIKGDFRLSKVPVTVGGVDIPSGTTLMLLNGAANRDPRRFPDPDTLDPTRSNARQHIAFGRGIHSCPGAPLARAETRVGIERLLDRTTDIRVSDRVHGPADARDYRYIPTFILRGLTHLQLEFDVTEPNTESDTEGGHTA
;
A
#
# COMPACT_ATOMS: atom_id res chain seq x y z
N MET A 1 47.18 -10.42 -6.25
CA MET A 1 46.45 -10.40 -7.54
C MET A 1 45.01 -10.04 -7.20
N SER A 2 44.67 -8.80 -7.42
CA SER A 2 43.33 -8.25 -7.16
C SER A 2 42.54 -8.37 -8.48
N GLU A 3 41.58 -9.30 -8.52
CA GLU A 3 40.61 -9.32 -9.61
C GLU A 3 39.58 -8.21 -9.38
N SER A 4 39.59 -7.27 -10.31
CA SER A 4 38.58 -6.24 -10.44
C SER A 4 37.25 -6.89 -10.84
N LEU A 5 36.24 -6.81 -9.98
CA LEU A 5 34.87 -7.12 -10.30
C LEU A 5 34.38 -6.19 -11.41
N SER A 6 34.10 -6.76 -12.56
CA SER A 6 33.50 -6.11 -13.70
C SER A 6 32.09 -5.65 -13.31
N THR A 7 31.80 -4.36 -13.43
CA THR A 7 30.45 -3.81 -13.35
C THR A 7 29.62 -4.36 -14.50
N SER A 8 28.76 -5.34 -14.21
CA SER A 8 27.75 -5.82 -15.16
C SER A 8 26.72 -4.71 -15.34
N ASN A 9 26.48 -4.29 -16.58
CA ASN A 9 25.36 -3.43 -16.94
C ASN A 9 24.06 -4.15 -16.56
N ASP A 10 23.35 -3.62 -15.55
CA ASP A 10 22.05 -4.08 -15.09
C ASP A 10 20.97 -3.66 -16.13
N PRO A 11 20.32 -4.59 -16.86
CA PRO A 11 19.32 -4.24 -17.87
C PRO A 11 18.04 -3.62 -17.30
N LEU A 12 17.81 -3.70 -15.97
CA LEU A 12 16.67 -3.08 -15.29
C LEU A 12 16.98 -1.64 -14.82
N SER A 13 18.20 -1.16 -14.99
CA SER A 13 18.67 0.14 -14.51
C SER A 13 18.87 1.19 -15.61
N GLN A 14 18.39 0.97 -16.84
CA GLN A 14 18.35 2.09 -17.79
C GLN A 14 17.06 2.87 -17.54
N PRO A 15 17.13 4.02 -16.82
CA PRO A 15 15.98 4.92 -16.72
C PRO A 15 15.60 5.33 -18.14
N SER A 16 14.31 5.25 -18.47
CA SER A 16 13.77 5.89 -19.66
C SER A 16 14.22 7.36 -19.64
N GLU A 17 14.65 7.90 -20.78
CA GLU A 17 15.11 9.30 -20.84
C GLU A 17 14.04 10.22 -20.22
N PRO A 18 14.43 11.15 -19.32
CA PRO A 18 13.47 12.07 -18.72
C PRO A 18 12.70 12.81 -19.83
N PRO A 19 11.38 12.98 -19.66
CA PRO A 19 10.56 13.64 -20.65
C PRO A 19 11.10 15.04 -20.96
N THR A 20 11.29 15.35 -22.23
CA THR A 20 11.90 16.59 -22.71
C THR A 20 11.07 17.83 -22.35
N ASP A 21 9.77 17.66 -22.12
CA ASP A 21 8.86 18.72 -21.65
C ASP A 21 7.89 18.16 -20.59
N ILE A 22 8.25 18.34 -19.34
CA ILE A 22 7.41 17.94 -18.19
C ILE A 22 6.08 18.68 -18.17
N LYS A 23 6.05 19.93 -18.68
CA LYS A 23 4.84 20.75 -18.68
C LYS A 23 3.78 20.23 -19.66
N ALA A 24 4.17 19.39 -20.60
CA ALA A 24 3.25 18.72 -21.51
C ALA A 24 2.59 17.47 -20.94
N LEU A 25 3.04 16.98 -19.76
CA LEU A 25 2.52 15.78 -19.10
C LEU A 25 1.53 16.15 -18.01
N ASP A 26 0.30 15.68 -18.12
CA ASP A 26 -0.68 15.72 -17.02
C ASP A 26 -0.48 14.48 -16.14
N PHE A 27 0.09 14.66 -14.94
CA PHE A 27 0.36 13.56 -14.01
C PHE A 27 -0.88 12.72 -13.70
N PHE A 28 -2.04 13.32 -13.72
CA PHE A 28 -3.28 12.67 -13.32
C PHE A 28 -3.96 11.90 -14.46
N ARG A 29 -3.59 12.14 -15.71
CA ARG A 29 -4.28 11.60 -16.90
C ARG A 29 -3.38 10.96 -17.93
N ASP A 30 -2.07 11.08 -17.80
CA ASP A 30 -1.13 10.57 -18.79
C ASP A 30 -0.77 9.11 -18.51
N ASP A 31 -1.26 8.20 -19.34
CA ASP A 31 -1.05 6.75 -19.21
C ASP A 31 0.43 6.35 -19.24
N ARG A 32 1.31 7.16 -19.83
CA ARG A 32 2.76 6.91 -19.85
C ARG A 32 3.37 6.91 -18.45
N LEU A 33 2.76 7.64 -17.51
CA LEU A 33 3.21 7.74 -16.11
C LEU A 33 2.66 6.63 -15.22
N VAL A 34 1.78 5.78 -15.76
CA VAL A 34 1.19 4.67 -15.01
C VAL A 34 2.24 3.58 -14.78
N ALA A 35 2.95 3.17 -15.82
CA ALA A 35 3.92 2.09 -15.76
C ALA A 35 5.23 2.50 -15.09
N ASP A 36 5.78 3.67 -15.47
CA ASP A 36 7.05 4.18 -14.93
C ASP A 36 6.98 5.69 -14.68
N PRO A 37 6.60 6.12 -13.46
CA PRO A 37 6.59 7.52 -13.08
C PRO A 37 7.97 8.07 -12.66
N ALA A 38 9.00 7.23 -12.50
CA ALA A 38 10.28 7.63 -11.92
C ALA A 38 10.99 8.74 -12.72
N PRO A 39 11.07 8.70 -14.07
CA PRO A 39 11.67 9.78 -14.85
C PRO A 39 10.94 11.12 -14.70
N TYR A 40 9.62 11.10 -14.54
CA TYR A 40 8.83 12.28 -14.26
C TYR A 40 9.16 12.86 -12.88
N TYR A 41 9.28 12.00 -11.85
CA TYR A 41 9.66 12.40 -10.50
C TYR A 41 11.04 13.04 -10.46
N GLU A 42 12.00 12.46 -11.16
CA GLU A 42 13.37 12.99 -11.25
C GLU A 42 13.37 14.36 -11.93
N ALA A 43 12.68 14.47 -13.03
CA ALA A 43 12.59 15.71 -13.80
C ALA A 43 11.88 16.83 -13.00
N LEU A 44 10.84 16.52 -12.22
CA LEU A 44 10.21 17.47 -11.29
C LEU A 44 11.20 17.91 -10.21
N ARG A 45 11.81 16.97 -9.51
CA ARG A 45 12.75 17.23 -8.42
C ARG A 45 13.98 18.01 -8.88
N GLY A 46 14.46 17.74 -10.11
CA GLY A 46 15.57 18.45 -10.73
C GLY A 46 15.28 19.93 -10.98
N GLN A 47 14.01 20.32 -11.11
CA GLN A 47 13.62 21.74 -11.20
C GLN A 47 13.49 22.37 -9.80
N CYS A 48 12.68 21.77 -8.94
CA CYS A 48 12.46 22.23 -7.56
C CYS A 48 11.78 21.08 -6.79
N PRO A 49 12.16 20.82 -5.53
CA PRO A 49 11.50 19.79 -4.71
C PRO A 49 10.02 20.09 -4.39
N VAL A 50 9.59 21.33 -4.59
CA VAL A 50 8.20 21.79 -4.44
C VAL A 50 7.86 22.65 -5.64
N LEU A 51 6.92 22.22 -6.47
CA LEU A 51 6.52 23.00 -7.63
C LEU A 51 5.04 22.80 -7.96
N ARG A 52 4.46 23.79 -8.67
CA ARG A 52 3.06 23.76 -9.08
C ARG A 52 2.90 23.01 -10.41
N GLU A 53 2.07 21.99 -10.40
CA GLU A 53 1.68 21.23 -11.57
C GLU A 53 0.72 22.08 -12.45
N PRO A 54 0.97 22.20 -13.77
CA PRO A 54 0.29 23.21 -14.59
C PRO A 54 -1.15 22.84 -14.98
N HIS A 55 -1.55 21.58 -14.95
CA HIS A 55 -2.85 21.12 -15.48
C HIS A 55 -3.95 21.17 -14.42
N GLN A 56 -3.68 20.71 -13.20
CA GLN A 56 -4.65 20.64 -12.10
C GLN A 56 -4.37 21.65 -10.99
N ASN A 57 -3.36 22.50 -11.16
CA ASN A 57 -2.96 23.53 -10.19
C ASN A 57 -2.55 22.97 -8.81
N VAL A 58 -2.19 21.68 -8.74
CA VAL A 58 -1.73 21.00 -7.51
C VAL A 58 -0.27 21.34 -7.25
N VAL A 59 0.10 21.56 -5.99
CA VAL A 59 1.50 21.71 -5.61
C VAL A 59 2.09 20.32 -5.35
N MET A 60 3.02 19.91 -6.23
CA MET A 60 3.74 18.65 -6.14
C MET A 60 4.93 18.78 -5.20
N VAL A 61 5.01 17.91 -4.20
CA VAL A 61 6.11 17.84 -3.23
C VAL A 61 6.88 16.55 -3.50
N THR A 62 8.07 16.67 -4.08
CA THR A 62 8.94 15.55 -4.50
C THR A 62 10.14 15.35 -3.58
N GLY A 63 10.47 16.35 -2.75
CA GLY A 63 11.58 16.28 -1.82
C GLY A 63 11.21 15.57 -0.52
N TYR A 64 12.16 14.80 0.02
CA TYR A 64 11.93 14.00 1.23
C TYR A 64 11.64 14.86 2.46
N GLU A 65 12.51 15.84 2.75
CA GLU A 65 12.37 16.68 3.96
C GLU A 65 11.12 17.58 3.86
N GLU A 66 10.82 18.06 2.66
CA GLU A 66 9.63 18.85 2.37
C GLU A 66 8.36 18.04 2.58
N ALA A 67 8.31 16.80 2.09
CA ALA A 67 7.16 15.90 2.30
C ALA A 67 7.00 15.55 3.79
N VAL A 68 8.08 15.24 4.49
CA VAL A 68 8.06 14.95 5.93
C VAL A 68 7.56 16.15 6.74
N SER A 69 7.95 17.37 6.37
CA SER A 69 7.49 18.58 7.06
C SER A 69 5.97 18.74 6.97
N VAL A 70 5.39 18.53 5.79
CA VAL A 70 3.94 18.59 5.57
C VAL A 70 3.21 17.47 6.28
N LEU A 71 3.72 16.23 6.23
CA LEU A 71 3.10 15.07 6.88
C LEU A 71 3.03 15.20 8.40
N ASN A 72 3.95 15.93 9.01
CA ASN A 72 3.99 16.14 10.46
C ASN A 72 3.18 17.36 10.94
N ASP A 73 2.69 18.21 10.04
CA ASP A 73 1.99 19.44 10.37
C ASP A 73 0.50 19.35 10.06
N ALA A 74 -0.26 18.64 10.89
CA ALA A 74 -1.71 18.54 10.78
C ALA A 74 -2.45 19.82 11.22
N GLU A 75 -1.76 20.77 11.83
CA GLU A 75 -2.35 22.07 12.17
C GLU A 75 -2.48 22.97 10.94
N THR A 76 -1.48 22.98 10.08
CA THR A 76 -1.46 23.78 8.85
C THR A 76 -2.13 23.07 7.69
N PHE A 77 -2.04 21.73 7.62
CA PHE A 77 -2.50 20.93 6.49
C PHE A 77 -3.64 20.01 6.87
N SER A 78 -4.80 20.19 6.22
CA SER A 78 -5.96 19.32 6.38
C SER A 78 -5.80 18.06 5.53
N SER A 79 -6.31 16.94 6.05
CA SER A 79 -6.42 15.66 5.33
C SER A 79 -7.76 15.48 4.60
N CYS A 80 -8.64 16.49 4.57
CA CYS A 80 -10.01 16.38 4.06
C CYS A 80 -10.10 15.88 2.60
N THR A 81 -9.05 16.05 1.81
CA THR A 81 -8.95 15.58 0.41
C THR A 81 -7.88 14.50 0.22
N SER A 82 -7.41 13.84 1.30
CA SER A 82 -6.24 12.96 1.27
C SER A 82 -6.33 11.80 0.28
N VAL A 83 -7.53 11.29 0.00
CA VAL A 83 -7.79 10.16 -0.91
C VAL A 83 -8.31 10.56 -2.28
N THR A 84 -8.87 11.76 -2.43
CA THR A 84 -9.47 12.21 -3.69
C THR A 84 -8.64 13.25 -4.41
N GLY A 85 -7.80 13.97 -3.68
CA GLY A 85 -6.98 15.05 -4.23
C GLY A 85 -7.80 16.17 -4.85
N PRO A 86 -7.47 16.59 -6.08
CA PRO A 86 -8.16 17.68 -6.74
C PRO A 86 -9.51 17.28 -7.36
N PHE A 87 -9.94 16.01 -7.25
CA PHE A 87 -11.15 15.50 -7.90
C PHE A 87 -12.22 15.08 -6.86
N PRO A 88 -13.47 15.56 -7.02
CA PRO A 88 -14.00 16.55 -8.01
C PRO A 88 -13.57 17.98 -7.71
N GLY A 89 -12.77 18.24 -6.70
CA GLY A 89 -12.41 19.55 -6.18
C GLY A 89 -13.20 19.91 -4.93
N PHE A 90 -12.87 21.06 -4.33
CA PHE A 90 -13.59 21.57 -3.18
C PHE A 90 -14.92 22.22 -3.63
N PRO A 91 -16.05 22.06 -2.88
CA PRO A 91 -17.38 22.50 -3.33
C PRO A 91 -17.52 24.01 -3.57
N VAL A 92 -16.69 24.81 -2.92
CA VAL A 92 -16.70 26.28 -3.04
C VAL A 92 -15.29 26.82 -3.27
N PRO A 93 -15.12 28.00 -3.90
CA PRO A 93 -13.80 28.63 -4.07
C PRO A 93 -13.12 28.92 -2.73
N LEU A 94 -11.85 28.56 -2.62
CA LEU A 94 -11.01 28.75 -1.44
C LEU A 94 -10.03 29.92 -1.57
N GLU A 95 -9.82 30.41 -2.78
CA GLU A 95 -8.81 31.44 -3.09
C GLU A 95 -9.08 32.77 -2.39
N GLY A 96 -7.99 33.49 -2.09
CA GLY A 96 -8.05 34.87 -1.55
C GLY A 96 -8.47 34.96 -0.09
N ARG A 97 -8.37 33.84 0.66
CA ARG A 97 -8.65 33.81 2.11
C ARG A 97 -7.36 33.59 2.87
N ASP A 98 -7.29 34.10 4.09
CA ASP A 98 -6.14 33.90 4.98
C ASP A 98 -6.26 32.56 5.75
N ASP A 99 -7.49 32.07 5.99
CA ASP A 99 -7.78 30.80 6.66
C ASP A 99 -9.04 30.17 6.06
N VAL A 100 -8.96 28.88 5.71
CA VAL A 100 -10.07 28.11 5.14
C VAL A 100 -10.61 27.03 6.09
N SER A 101 -10.14 26.97 7.34
CA SER A 101 -10.51 25.94 8.31
C SER A 101 -12.02 25.86 8.53
N GLU A 102 -12.70 26.98 8.72
CA GLU A 102 -14.15 26.99 8.88
C GLU A 102 -14.91 26.53 7.64
N LEU A 103 -14.38 26.81 6.44
CA LEU A 103 -14.99 26.34 5.19
C LEU A 103 -14.84 24.83 5.04
N ILE A 104 -13.70 24.29 5.39
CA ILE A 104 -13.47 22.83 5.38
C ILE A 104 -14.52 22.16 6.26
N GLU A 105 -14.69 22.61 7.51
CA GLU A 105 -15.66 22.00 8.43
C GLU A 105 -17.12 22.20 7.97
N ARG A 106 -17.46 23.37 7.42
CA ARG A 106 -18.81 23.66 6.92
C ARG A 106 -19.22 22.78 5.74
N HIS A 107 -18.26 22.45 4.86
CA HIS A 107 -18.50 21.68 3.65
C HIS A 107 -17.97 20.25 3.72
N ARG A 108 -17.56 19.79 4.92
CA ARG A 108 -16.98 18.47 5.10
C ARG A 108 -17.90 17.36 4.58
N ASP A 109 -19.18 17.42 4.88
CA ASP A 109 -20.16 16.40 4.48
C ASP A 109 -20.43 16.36 2.96
N GLU A 110 -20.00 17.39 2.22
CA GLU A 110 -20.08 17.42 0.76
C GLU A 110 -18.85 16.82 0.07
N LEU A 111 -17.78 16.56 0.83
CA LEU A 111 -16.54 15.97 0.29
C LEU A 111 -16.69 14.46 0.12
N PRO A 112 -16.21 13.88 -1.00
CA PRO A 112 -16.20 12.44 -1.16
C PRO A 112 -15.35 11.75 -0.09
N LEU A 113 -15.81 10.59 0.40
CA LEU A 113 -15.11 9.80 1.41
C LEU A 113 -14.84 10.56 2.72
N ASN A 114 -15.65 11.58 3.02
CA ASN A 114 -15.51 12.43 4.20
C ASN A 114 -15.66 11.70 5.53
N ASP A 115 -16.22 10.48 5.49
CA ASP A 115 -16.47 9.60 6.63
C ASP A 115 -15.35 8.54 6.84
N GLN A 116 -14.27 8.65 6.08
CA GLN A 116 -13.14 7.73 6.17
C GLN A 116 -12.03 8.29 7.08
N LEU A 117 -11.43 7.42 7.91
CA LEU A 117 -10.37 7.83 8.84
C LEU A 117 -9.21 8.62 8.19
N PRO A 118 -8.73 8.31 6.96
CA PRO A 118 -7.68 9.07 6.30
C PRO A 118 -8.03 10.54 5.98
N THR A 119 -9.33 10.87 5.89
CA THR A 119 -9.81 12.23 5.57
C THR A 119 -10.13 13.07 6.79
N PHE A 120 -10.11 12.48 7.98
CA PHE A 120 -10.38 13.21 9.22
C PHE A 120 -9.22 14.09 9.64
N ASP A 121 -9.54 15.23 10.24
CA ASP A 121 -8.62 16.07 10.99
C ASP A 121 -8.87 15.92 12.51
N PRO A 122 -7.89 16.27 13.37
CA PRO A 122 -8.15 16.36 14.81
C PRO A 122 -9.29 17.38 15.14
N PRO A 123 -10.15 17.09 16.14
CA PRO A 123 -10.08 15.98 17.11
C PRO A 123 -10.72 14.68 16.64
N VAL A 124 -11.54 14.68 15.58
CA VAL A 124 -12.29 13.50 15.09
C VAL A 124 -11.33 12.38 14.68
N HIS A 125 -10.27 12.73 13.95
CA HIS A 125 -9.20 11.77 13.63
C HIS A 125 -8.68 11.05 14.88
N THR A 126 -8.35 11.79 15.93
CA THR A 126 -7.74 11.23 17.14
C THR A 126 -8.66 10.22 17.83
N ALA A 127 -9.97 10.52 17.87
CA ALA A 127 -10.97 9.64 18.48
C ALA A 127 -11.10 8.32 17.70
N HIS A 128 -11.29 8.39 16.38
CA HIS A 128 -11.43 7.20 15.53
C HIS A 128 -10.12 6.40 15.41
N ARG A 129 -8.97 7.10 15.36
CA ARG A 129 -7.65 6.45 15.41
C ARG A 129 -7.47 5.63 16.69
N GLY A 130 -7.99 6.14 17.81
CA GLY A 130 -7.99 5.43 19.10
C GLY A 130 -8.75 4.09 19.05
N LEU A 131 -9.88 4.02 18.35
CA LEU A 131 -10.62 2.78 18.12
C LEU A 131 -9.80 1.80 17.27
N LEU A 132 -9.24 2.28 16.17
CA LEU A 132 -8.42 1.48 15.27
C LEU A 132 -7.21 0.86 15.98
N MET A 133 -6.52 1.62 16.81
CA MET A 133 -5.31 1.13 17.53
C MET A 133 -5.60 0.02 18.53
N ARG A 134 -6.88 -0.25 18.88
CA ARG A 134 -7.27 -1.43 19.67
C ARG A 134 -7.23 -2.71 18.83
N LEU A 135 -7.42 -2.62 17.50
CA LEU A 135 -7.34 -3.76 16.58
C LEU A 135 -5.90 -4.17 16.29
N ILE A 136 -5.00 -3.19 16.17
CA ILE A 136 -3.62 -3.41 15.70
C ILE A 136 -2.66 -3.17 16.88
N THR A 137 -2.64 -4.11 17.83
CA THR A 137 -1.71 -4.05 18.96
C THR A 137 -0.51 -4.97 18.72
N PRO A 138 0.69 -4.67 19.29
CA PRO A 138 1.86 -5.54 19.18
C PRO A 138 1.59 -6.99 19.64
N LYS A 139 0.76 -7.16 20.68
CA LYS A 139 0.37 -8.47 21.18
C LYS A 139 -0.40 -9.25 20.12
N ARG A 140 -1.41 -8.63 19.52
CA ARG A 140 -2.24 -9.26 18.49
C ARG A 140 -1.47 -9.57 17.21
N LEU A 141 -0.62 -8.65 16.77
CA LEU A 141 0.24 -8.90 15.61
C LEU A 141 1.14 -10.12 15.83
N LYS A 142 1.66 -10.29 17.07
CA LYS A 142 2.46 -11.47 17.41
C LYS A 142 1.61 -12.75 17.47
N GLU A 143 0.40 -12.69 18.00
CA GLU A 143 -0.54 -13.82 18.04
C GLU A 143 -0.96 -14.23 16.62
N ASN A 144 -1.18 -13.26 15.73
CA ASN A 144 -1.51 -13.52 14.32
C ASN A 144 -0.34 -14.04 13.48
N GLU A 145 0.90 -13.92 13.92
CA GLU A 145 2.05 -14.35 13.10
C GLU A 145 1.96 -15.83 12.71
N ALA A 146 1.59 -16.71 13.65
CA ALA A 146 1.39 -18.14 13.36
C ALA A 146 0.22 -18.37 12.38
N ALA A 147 -0.85 -17.58 12.49
CA ALA A 147 -1.98 -17.64 11.56
C ALA A 147 -1.56 -17.21 10.14
N ILE A 148 -0.74 -16.16 10.02
CA ILE A 148 -0.21 -15.70 8.71
C ILE A 148 0.57 -16.81 8.03
N TRP A 149 1.43 -17.54 8.75
CA TRP A 149 2.17 -18.69 8.22
C TRP A 149 1.23 -19.80 7.71
N ASN A 150 0.25 -20.18 8.51
CA ASN A 150 -0.72 -21.23 8.15
C ASN A 150 -1.58 -20.83 6.93
N LEU A 151 -1.98 -19.54 6.87
CA LEU A 151 -2.75 -19.02 5.74
C LEU A 151 -1.91 -18.99 4.46
N ALA A 152 -0.64 -18.62 4.55
CA ALA A 152 0.27 -18.68 3.41
C ALA A 152 0.39 -20.11 2.87
N ASP A 153 0.59 -21.10 3.75
CA ASP A 153 0.68 -22.50 3.36
C ASP A 153 -0.59 -22.99 2.68
N ARG A 154 -1.75 -22.70 3.28
CA ARG A 154 -3.05 -23.12 2.74
C ARG A 154 -3.30 -22.57 1.32
N VAL A 155 -2.96 -21.31 1.07
CA VAL A 155 -3.14 -20.72 -0.27
C VAL A 155 -2.08 -21.27 -1.24
N LEU A 156 -0.84 -21.47 -0.79
CA LEU A 156 0.24 -22.04 -1.61
C LEU A 156 -0.07 -23.49 -2.05
N ASP A 157 -0.73 -24.28 -1.23
CA ASP A 157 -1.09 -25.66 -1.58
C ASP A 157 -1.92 -25.73 -2.87
N GLY A 158 -2.78 -24.73 -3.11
CA GLY A 158 -3.53 -24.61 -4.36
C GLY A 158 -2.72 -23.94 -5.49
N TYR A 159 -2.00 -22.88 -5.16
CA TYR A 159 -1.26 -22.06 -6.12
C TYR A 159 -0.10 -22.81 -6.80
N LEU A 160 0.61 -23.66 -6.07
CA LEU A 160 1.78 -24.37 -6.59
C LEU A 160 1.46 -25.58 -7.49
N VAL A 161 0.18 -25.92 -7.64
CA VAL A 161 -0.23 -27.03 -8.52
C VAL A 161 0.01 -26.65 -9.98
N GLY A 162 0.78 -27.47 -10.69
CA GLY A 162 1.03 -27.27 -12.12
C GLY A 162 2.32 -26.52 -12.48
N GLY A 163 3.04 -25.94 -11.51
CA GLY A 163 4.34 -25.30 -11.75
C GLY A 163 4.24 -23.91 -12.39
N GLU A 164 3.04 -23.36 -12.58
CA GLU A 164 2.77 -21.99 -13.02
C GLU A 164 1.46 -21.48 -12.42
N GLY A 165 1.32 -20.15 -12.26
CA GLY A 165 0.10 -19.54 -11.74
C GLY A 165 0.07 -18.02 -11.87
N GLU A 166 -1.15 -17.45 -11.84
CA GLU A 166 -1.36 -16.00 -11.78
C GLU A 166 -1.24 -15.52 -10.33
N PHE A 167 -0.14 -14.88 -10.03
CA PHE A 167 0.26 -14.59 -8.65
C PHE A 167 -0.71 -13.68 -7.89
N ILE A 168 -1.30 -12.69 -8.57
CA ILE A 168 -2.14 -11.67 -7.91
C ILE A 168 -3.47 -12.28 -7.49
N GLY A 169 -4.17 -12.94 -8.41
CA GLY A 169 -5.50 -13.49 -8.16
C GLY A 169 -5.49 -14.83 -7.43
N GLU A 170 -4.46 -15.66 -7.63
CA GLU A 170 -4.43 -17.02 -7.10
C GLU A 170 -3.68 -17.13 -5.76
N PHE A 171 -2.74 -16.19 -5.48
CA PHE A 171 -2.01 -16.19 -4.21
C PHE A 171 -2.14 -14.88 -3.44
N ALA A 172 -1.64 -13.74 -3.96
CA ALA A 172 -1.49 -12.51 -3.18
C ALA A 172 -2.83 -11.97 -2.69
N GLY A 173 -3.85 -11.94 -3.55
CA GLY A 173 -5.20 -11.48 -3.21
C GLY A 173 -5.87 -12.35 -2.13
N PRO A 174 -6.04 -13.66 -2.35
CA PRO A 174 -6.60 -14.56 -1.34
C PRO A 174 -5.84 -14.55 -0.02
N PHE A 175 -4.51 -14.56 -0.06
CA PHE A 175 -3.67 -14.56 1.14
C PHE A 175 -3.88 -13.29 1.98
N THR A 176 -3.74 -12.12 1.41
CA THR A 176 -3.88 -10.85 2.14
C THR A 176 -5.31 -10.64 2.65
N LEU A 177 -6.32 -11.05 1.87
CA LEU A 177 -7.72 -10.99 2.28
C LEU A 177 -7.98 -11.89 3.50
N LEU A 178 -7.49 -13.12 3.48
CA LEU A 178 -7.66 -14.04 4.61
C LEU A 178 -6.93 -13.55 5.86
N VAL A 179 -5.75 -12.94 5.72
CA VAL A 179 -5.02 -12.38 6.86
C VAL A 179 -5.79 -11.22 7.49
N ILE A 180 -6.31 -10.29 6.70
CA ILE A 180 -7.07 -9.15 7.24
C ILE A 180 -8.43 -9.59 7.82
N ALA A 181 -9.08 -10.58 7.22
CA ALA A 181 -10.30 -11.18 7.74
C ALA A 181 -10.07 -11.84 9.11
N ASP A 182 -8.96 -12.58 9.25
CA ASP A 182 -8.55 -13.19 10.53
C ASP A 182 -8.24 -12.12 11.59
N LEU A 183 -7.46 -11.08 11.22
CA LEU A 183 -7.15 -9.98 12.12
C LEU A 183 -8.41 -9.29 12.65
N LEU A 184 -9.39 -9.08 11.83
CA LEU A 184 -10.67 -8.45 12.19
C LEU A 184 -11.64 -9.40 12.88
N GLY A 185 -11.35 -10.71 12.90
CA GLY A 185 -12.20 -11.72 13.54
C GLY A 185 -13.43 -12.09 12.72
N VAL A 186 -13.35 -11.96 11.38
CA VAL A 186 -14.40 -12.47 10.48
C VAL A 186 -14.52 -13.98 10.68
N PRO A 187 -15.75 -14.51 10.93
CA PRO A 187 -15.98 -15.94 11.08
C PRO A 187 -15.42 -16.75 9.92
N GLU A 188 -14.91 -17.95 10.19
CA GLU A 188 -14.28 -18.76 9.16
C GLU A 188 -15.29 -19.17 8.08
N GLU A 189 -16.53 -19.44 8.47
CA GLU A 189 -17.64 -19.76 7.59
C GLU A 189 -18.01 -18.66 6.60
N ASP A 190 -17.70 -17.39 6.92
CA ASP A 190 -18.05 -16.25 6.07
C ASP A 190 -16.90 -15.85 5.12
N ARG A 191 -15.66 -16.37 5.35
CA ARG A 191 -14.45 -15.94 4.62
C ARG A 191 -14.50 -16.27 3.13
N GLU A 192 -15.14 -17.36 2.73
CA GLU A 192 -15.30 -17.71 1.31
C GLU A 192 -16.22 -16.73 0.59
N GLU A 193 -17.28 -16.25 1.26
CA GLU A 193 -18.17 -15.24 0.70
C GLU A 193 -17.44 -13.89 0.56
N PHE A 194 -16.63 -13.50 1.56
CA PHE A 194 -15.78 -12.33 1.44
C PHE A 194 -14.82 -12.43 0.25
N LEU A 195 -14.16 -13.58 0.06
CA LEU A 195 -13.29 -13.83 -1.09
C LEU A 195 -14.07 -13.65 -2.40
N ALA A 196 -15.25 -14.26 -2.54
CA ALA A 196 -16.05 -14.19 -3.74
C ALA A 196 -16.47 -12.75 -4.09
N HIS A 197 -16.90 -11.96 -3.10
CA HIS A 197 -17.28 -10.55 -3.29
C HIS A 197 -16.11 -9.66 -3.65
N MET A 198 -14.95 -9.87 -3.05
CA MET A 198 -13.77 -9.03 -3.30
C MET A 198 -13.09 -9.37 -4.63
N HIS A 199 -13.22 -10.60 -5.15
CA HIS A 199 -12.73 -10.99 -6.49
C HIS A 199 -13.59 -10.46 -7.64
N GLN A 200 -14.87 -10.13 -7.41
CA GLN A 200 -15.77 -9.59 -8.44
C GLN A 200 -15.49 -8.12 -8.81
N ARG A 201 -14.40 -7.50 -8.28
CA ARG A 201 -14.03 -6.14 -8.66
C ARG A 201 -13.69 -6.05 -10.14
N PRO A 202 -14.24 -5.07 -10.87
CA PRO A 202 -13.73 -4.76 -12.20
C PRO A 202 -12.26 -4.38 -12.08
N GLN A 203 -11.38 -5.15 -12.68
CA GLN A 203 -9.95 -4.80 -12.76
C GLN A 203 -9.69 -3.65 -13.73
N GLU A 204 -10.71 -3.25 -14.47
CA GLU A 204 -10.64 -2.21 -15.50
C GLU A 204 -11.51 -1.00 -15.10
N GLY A 205 -10.83 0.09 -14.75
CA GLY A 205 -11.36 1.45 -14.76
C GLY A 205 -12.38 1.80 -13.69
N GLY A 206 -11.96 2.47 -12.66
CA GLY A 206 -12.81 3.10 -11.66
C GLY A 206 -12.48 2.64 -10.24
N GLY A 207 -11.55 3.30 -9.59
CA GLY A 207 -11.17 3.08 -8.20
C GLY A 207 -10.71 4.39 -7.57
N ILE A 208 -10.29 4.34 -6.33
CA ILE A 208 -9.62 5.46 -5.66
C ILE A 208 -8.43 5.91 -6.51
N GLY A 209 -8.36 7.20 -6.83
CA GLY A 209 -7.26 7.77 -7.61
C GLY A 209 -7.46 7.72 -9.13
N THR A 210 -8.69 7.64 -9.61
CA THR A 210 -9.05 7.90 -11.00
C THR A 210 -9.72 9.27 -11.13
N THR A 211 -9.63 9.88 -12.31
CA THR A 211 -10.25 11.19 -12.56
C THR A 211 -11.78 11.13 -12.61
N ASP A 212 -12.36 9.92 -12.77
CA ASP A 212 -13.80 9.66 -12.81
C ASP A 212 -14.37 9.19 -11.45
N GLY A 213 -13.60 9.27 -10.45
CA GLY A 213 -13.54 8.79 -9.06
C GLY A 213 -14.79 8.48 -8.24
N GLN A 214 -16.00 8.53 -8.76
CA GLN A 214 -17.20 8.34 -7.94
C GLN A 214 -17.89 6.98 -8.07
N SER A 215 -17.68 6.23 -9.13
CA SER A 215 -18.56 5.12 -9.46
C SER A 215 -18.17 3.76 -8.87
N ALA A 216 -16.88 3.52 -8.63
CA ALA A 216 -16.42 2.17 -8.27
C ALA A 216 -16.19 1.91 -6.78
N ALA A 217 -16.18 2.97 -5.97
CA ALA A 217 -15.89 2.84 -4.53
C ALA A 217 -17.10 2.37 -3.69
N HIS A 218 -18.33 2.49 -4.19
CA HIS A 218 -19.53 2.27 -3.37
C HIS A 218 -19.87 0.79 -3.16
N SER A 219 -19.89 -0.03 -4.20
CA SER A 219 -20.41 -1.41 -4.07
C SER A 219 -19.61 -2.32 -3.11
N PRO A 220 -18.27 -2.39 -3.14
CA PRO A 220 -17.53 -3.19 -2.16
C PRO A 220 -17.60 -2.66 -0.73
N MET A 221 -17.66 -1.34 -0.57
CA MET A 221 -17.79 -0.72 0.76
C MET A 221 -19.17 -0.93 1.35
N GLU A 222 -20.26 -0.89 0.55
CA GLU A 222 -21.61 -1.19 1.01
C GLU A 222 -21.71 -2.61 1.57
N TYR A 223 -21.15 -3.61 0.86
CA TYR A 223 -21.08 -4.97 1.36
C TYR A 223 -20.33 -5.08 2.68
N LEU A 224 -19.15 -4.46 2.78
CA LEU A 224 -18.37 -4.46 4.02
C LEU A 224 -19.12 -3.78 5.17
N TYR A 225 -19.81 -2.68 4.90
CA TYR A 225 -20.60 -1.97 5.90
C TYR A 225 -21.74 -2.84 6.43
N GLU A 226 -22.47 -3.53 5.55
CA GLU A 226 -23.56 -4.43 5.93
C GLU A 226 -23.05 -5.59 6.81
N GLN A 227 -21.98 -6.27 6.38
CA GLN A 227 -21.41 -7.39 7.12
C GLN A 227 -20.89 -6.97 8.49
N PHE A 228 -20.07 -5.91 8.54
CA PHE A 228 -19.53 -5.45 9.81
C PHE A 228 -20.60 -4.87 10.74
N ALA A 229 -21.66 -4.24 10.23
CA ALA A 229 -22.79 -3.80 11.05
C ALA A 229 -23.44 -4.99 11.75
N GLY A 230 -23.72 -6.06 11.02
CA GLY A 230 -24.28 -7.30 11.56
C GLY A 230 -23.41 -7.89 12.68
N TYR A 231 -22.09 -7.96 12.46
CA TYR A 231 -21.15 -8.45 13.48
C TYR A 231 -21.09 -7.57 14.73
N ILE A 232 -20.99 -6.25 14.56
CA ILE A 232 -20.88 -5.30 15.68
C ILE A 232 -22.17 -5.30 16.50
N GLU A 233 -23.34 -5.28 15.87
CA GLU A 233 -24.61 -5.35 16.57
C GLU A 233 -24.80 -6.68 17.32
N ALA A 234 -24.42 -7.80 16.69
CA ALA A 234 -24.47 -9.11 17.35
C ALA A 234 -23.57 -9.14 18.58
N ARG A 235 -22.35 -8.60 18.51
CA ARG A 235 -21.40 -8.55 19.65
C ARG A 235 -21.82 -7.57 20.74
N ARG A 236 -22.55 -6.51 20.42
CA ARG A 236 -23.16 -5.62 21.44
C ARG A 236 -24.28 -6.29 22.20
N ARG A 237 -25.08 -7.14 21.54
CA ARG A 237 -26.15 -7.93 22.17
C ARG A 237 -25.62 -9.10 22.98
N GLU A 238 -24.62 -9.82 22.41
CA GLU A 238 -24.03 -11.02 22.99
C GLU A 238 -22.52 -10.98 22.85
N PRO A 239 -21.80 -10.39 23.85
CA PRO A 239 -20.34 -10.32 23.84
C PRO A 239 -19.69 -11.71 23.85
N ARG A 240 -18.59 -11.88 23.11
CA ARG A 240 -17.77 -13.10 23.04
C ARG A 240 -16.31 -12.77 23.33
N GLU A 241 -15.49 -13.80 23.54
CA GLU A 241 -14.04 -13.61 23.66
C GLU A 241 -13.39 -13.50 22.29
N ASP A 242 -13.73 -12.47 21.52
CA ASP A 242 -13.22 -12.21 20.17
C ASP A 242 -12.91 -10.74 19.93
N VAL A 243 -12.28 -10.50 18.81
CA VAL A 243 -11.85 -9.18 18.35
C VAL A 243 -13.02 -8.25 18.10
N LEU A 244 -14.05 -8.79 17.45
CA LEU A 244 -15.23 -8.02 17.11
C LEU A 244 -15.94 -7.50 18.38
N THR A 245 -15.97 -8.29 19.46
CA THR A 245 -16.47 -7.81 20.76
C THR A 245 -15.60 -6.67 21.31
N GLY A 246 -14.26 -6.83 21.23
CA GLY A 246 -13.35 -5.77 21.66
C GLY A 246 -13.56 -4.47 20.92
N LEU A 247 -13.87 -4.54 19.62
CA LEU A 247 -14.18 -3.38 18.79
C LEU A 247 -15.60 -2.84 19.07
N ALA A 248 -16.60 -3.73 19.16
CA ALA A 248 -18.00 -3.37 19.39
C ALA A 248 -18.24 -2.66 20.71
N THR A 249 -17.43 -2.98 21.74
CA THR A 249 -17.50 -2.41 23.09
C THR A 249 -16.46 -1.33 23.37
N ALA A 250 -15.61 -0.99 22.39
CA ALA A 250 -14.63 0.08 22.51
C ALA A 250 -15.33 1.43 22.70
N THR A 251 -14.73 2.29 23.53
CA THR A 251 -15.22 3.65 23.78
C THR A 251 -14.26 4.68 23.22
N PHE A 252 -14.77 5.85 22.89
CA PHE A 252 -13.96 7.03 22.64
C PHE A 252 -13.17 7.47 23.90
N PRO A 253 -12.18 8.36 23.78
CA PRO A 253 -11.38 8.82 24.92
C PRO A 253 -12.18 9.45 26.06
N ASP A 254 -13.35 10.04 25.77
CA ASP A 254 -14.26 10.62 26.74
C ASP A 254 -15.16 9.58 27.46
N GLY A 255 -15.03 8.30 27.08
CA GLY A 255 -15.81 7.19 27.65
C GLY A 255 -17.13 6.94 26.95
N THR A 256 -17.52 7.74 25.93
CA THR A 256 -18.74 7.51 25.16
C THR A 256 -18.61 6.27 24.28
N LEU A 257 -19.71 5.50 24.14
CA LEU A 257 -19.76 4.40 23.18
C LEU A 257 -20.05 4.95 21.80
N PRO A 258 -19.19 4.67 20.78
CA PRO A 258 -19.42 5.09 19.42
C PRO A 258 -20.75 4.56 18.86
N GLU A 259 -21.32 5.24 17.88
CA GLU A 259 -22.41 4.65 17.10
C GLU A 259 -21.91 3.39 16.35
N VAL A 260 -22.84 2.51 15.96
CA VAL A 260 -22.46 1.30 15.21
C VAL A 260 -21.71 1.66 13.94
N ILE A 261 -22.18 2.68 13.24
CA ILE A 261 -21.60 3.13 11.98
C ILE A 261 -20.15 3.61 12.12
N ASP A 262 -19.76 4.25 13.21
CA ASP A 262 -18.39 4.71 13.45
C ASP A 262 -17.42 3.53 13.58
N VAL A 263 -17.88 2.47 14.25
CA VAL A 263 -17.11 1.24 14.43
C VAL A 263 -17.00 0.47 13.12
N VAL A 264 -18.10 0.41 12.36
CA VAL A 264 -18.17 -0.21 11.03
C VAL A 264 -17.21 0.46 10.05
N ARG A 265 -17.20 1.80 10.02
CA ARG A 265 -16.27 2.59 9.18
C ARG A 265 -14.81 2.23 9.47
N VAL A 266 -14.45 2.09 10.74
CA VAL A 266 -13.09 1.69 11.14
C VAL A 266 -12.76 0.30 10.63
N ALA A 267 -13.64 -0.69 10.82
CA ALA A 267 -13.41 -2.07 10.39
C ALA A 267 -13.33 -2.19 8.87
N ALA A 268 -14.31 -1.63 8.17
CA ALA A 268 -14.37 -1.67 6.70
C ALA A 268 -13.19 -0.93 6.04
N ASN A 269 -12.77 0.20 6.62
CA ASN A 269 -11.60 0.93 6.12
C ASN A 269 -10.31 0.11 6.27
N VAL A 270 -10.10 -0.53 7.43
CA VAL A 270 -8.94 -1.41 7.65
C VAL A 270 -8.95 -2.58 6.68
N PHE A 271 -10.12 -3.19 6.47
CA PHE A 271 -10.26 -4.31 5.55
C PHE A 271 -9.89 -3.91 4.11
N SER A 272 -10.50 -2.84 3.60
CA SER A 272 -10.26 -2.37 2.23
C SER A 272 -8.81 -1.90 2.02
N ALA A 273 -8.26 -1.10 2.94
CA ALA A 273 -6.93 -0.55 2.81
C ALA A 273 -5.82 -1.60 2.98
N GLY A 274 -6.04 -2.60 3.84
CA GLY A 274 -5.04 -3.63 4.13
C GLY A 274 -4.84 -4.62 3.00
N GLN A 275 -5.90 -4.96 2.29
CA GLN A 275 -5.85 -5.93 1.21
C GLN A 275 -5.06 -5.41 -0.01
N GLU A 276 -5.50 -4.32 -0.62
CA GLU A 276 -5.01 -3.91 -1.94
C GLU A 276 -3.54 -3.47 -1.93
N THR A 277 -3.14 -2.70 -0.94
CA THR A 277 -1.78 -2.18 -0.85
C THR A 277 -0.73 -3.27 -0.62
N THR A 278 -1.06 -4.30 0.18
CA THR A 278 -0.15 -5.43 0.43
C THR A 278 -0.05 -6.35 -0.79
N VAL A 279 -1.15 -6.56 -1.53
CA VAL A 279 -1.11 -7.25 -2.83
C VAL A 279 -0.13 -6.57 -3.79
N ARG A 280 -0.13 -5.23 -3.87
CA ARG A 280 0.78 -4.47 -4.75
C ARG A 280 2.24 -4.63 -4.32
N LEU A 281 2.51 -4.57 -3.02
CA LEU A 281 3.85 -4.78 -2.48
C LEU A 281 4.37 -6.20 -2.75
N LEU A 282 3.54 -7.22 -2.49
CA LEU A 282 3.88 -8.62 -2.76
C LEU A 282 4.16 -8.84 -4.25
N SER A 283 3.27 -8.36 -5.12
CA SER A 283 3.40 -8.55 -6.57
C SER A 283 4.66 -7.90 -7.13
N SER A 284 4.95 -6.66 -6.72
CA SER A 284 6.19 -5.98 -7.11
C SER A 284 7.43 -6.69 -6.57
N SER A 285 7.36 -7.23 -5.34
CA SER A 285 8.46 -7.98 -4.74
C SER A 285 8.74 -9.28 -5.50
N LEU A 286 7.70 -10.04 -5.82
CA LEU A 286 7.84 -11.30 -6.56
C LEU A 286 8.24 -11.09 -8.02
N LYS A 287 7.78 -10.00 -8.66
CA LYS A 287 8.29 -9.60 -9.97
C LYS A 287 9.83 -9.43 -9.93
N VAL A 288 10.33 -8.66 -8.97
CA VAL A 288 11.77 -8.43 -8.81
C VAL A 288 12.52 -9.74 -8.51
N ILE A 289 12.01 -10.57 -7.61
CA ILE A 289 12.64 -11.87 -7.28
C ILE A 289 12.71 -12.77 -8.52
N ALA A 290 11.68 -12.78 -9.35
CA ALA A 290 11.60 -13.61 -10.54
C ALA A 290 12.45 -13.07 -11.72
N GLU A 291 12.65 -11.76 -11.80
CA GLU A 291 13.47 -11.11 -12.84
C GLU A 291 14.95 -11.02 -12.48
N ARG A 292 15.31 -11.12 -11.18
CA ARG A 292 16.65 -10.92 -10.66
C ARG A 292 17.15 -12.22 -9.98
N PRO A 293 17.79 -13.15 -10.73
CA PRO A 293 18.33 -14.37 -10.17
C PRO A 293 19.36 -14.14 -9.05
N ASP A 294 20.10 -13.04 -9.10
CA ASP A 294 21.02 -12.62 -8.04
C ASP A 294 20.29 -12.26 -6.74
N ILE A 295 19.19 -11.53 -6.81
CA ILE A 295 18.33 -11.21 -5.66
C ILE A 295 17.66 -12.48 -5.14
N GLN A 296 17.11 -13.30 -6.03
CA GLN A 296 16.50 -14.56 -5.64
C GLN A 296 17.50 -15.48 -4.92
N HIS A 297 18.73 -15.60 -5.44
CA HIS A 297 19.81 -16.37 -4.81
C HIS A 297 20.18 -15.78 -3.43
N LEU A 298 20.38 -14.48 -3.35
CA LEU A 298 20.68 -13.79 -2.08
C LEU A 298 19.59 -14.10 -1.03
N LEU A 299 18.32 -13.94 -1.37
CA LEU A 299 17.22 -14.16 -0.44
C LEU A 299 17.01 -15.62 -0.06
N ARG A 300 17.46 -16.59 -0.89
CA ARG A 300 17.48 -18.01 -0.54
C ARG A 300 18.61 -18.36 0.42
N THR A 301 19.77 -17.74 0.27
CA THR A 301 20.98 -18.06 1.06
C THR A 301 21.10 -17.23 2.33
N GLU A 302 20.61 -15.99 2.33
CA GLU A 302 20.67 -15.04 3.43
C GLU A 302 19.26 -14.58 3.81
N ARG A 303 18.45 -15.46 4.45
CA ARG A 303 17.04 -15.22 4.80
C ARG A 303 16.83 -13.98 5.68
N ASP A 304 17.80 -13.62 6.50
CA ASP A 304 17.83 -12.43 7.32
C ASP A 304 17.83 -11.12 6.51
N ARG A 305 18.08 -11.19 5.20
CA ARG A 305 17.95 -10.05 4.28
C ARG A 305 16.52 -9.77 3.84
N ILE A 306 15.60 -10.73 3.93
CA ILE A 306 14.21 -10.57 3.48
C ILE A 306 13.53 -9.35 4.14
N PRO A 307 13.64 -9.11 5.46
CA PRO A 307 13.04 -7.91 6.06
C PRO A 307 13.57 -6.60 5.45
N ASN A 308 14.87 -6.51 5.17
CA ASN A 308 15.44 -5.29 4.57
C ASN A 308 15.11 -5.16 3.08
N PHE A 309 15.01 -6.28 2.35
CA PHE A 309 14.50 -6.30 0.98
C PHE A 309 13.07 -5.74 0.91
N VAL A 310 12.19 -6.12 1.86
CA VAL A 310 10.82 -5.58 1.94
C VAL A 310 10.83 -4.06 2.16
N GLU A 311 11.71 -3.53 3.02
CA GLU A 311 11.83 -2.07 3.20
C GLU A 311 12.33 -1.38 1.92
N GLU A 312 13.25 -2.01 1.21
CA GLU A 312 13.77 -1.47 -0.05
C GLU A 312 12.71 -1.52 -1.17
N MET A 313 11.89 -2.57 -1.22
CA MET A 313 10.73 -2.63 -2.11
C MET A 313 9.69 -1.55 -1.78
N LEU A 314 9.42 -1.29 -0.50
CA LEU A 314 8.55 -0.18 -0.06
C LEU A 314 9.13 1.17 -0.50
N ARG A 315 10.43 1.35 -0.42
CA ARG A 315 11.10 2.57 -0.85
C ARG A 315 11.01 2.78 -2.37
N THR A 316 11.35 1.76 -3.16
CA THR A 316 11.48 1.88 -4.61
C THR A 316 10.14 1.79 -5.34
N GLU A 317 9.23 0.92 -4.93
CA GLU A 317 7.95 0.72 -5.61
C GLU A 317 6.84 1.61 -5.05
N SER A 318 6.88 1.93 -3.74
CA SER A 318 5.89 2.80 -3.08
C SER A 318 4.46 2.51 -3.55
N PRO A 319 3.77 1.46 -3.03
CA PRO A 319 2.42 1.08 -3.48
C PRO A 319 1.41 2.25 -3.49
N ILE A 320 1.60 3.21 -2.60
CA ILE A 320 0.93 4.52 -2.62
C ILE A 320 1.92 5.53 -3.21
N LYS A 321 1.63 6.02 -4.44
CA LYS A 321 2.46 7.01 -5.14
C LYS A 321 2.55 8.33 -4.38
N GLY A 322 1.45 8.73 -3.73
CA GLY A 322 1.40 9.96 -2.96
C GLY A 322 0.09 10.15 -2.20
N ASP A 323 0.14 11.08 -1.26
CA ASP A 323 -0.98 11.51 -0.43
C ASP A 323 -1.31 12.96 -0.71
N PHE A 324 -2.59 13.37 -0.49
CA PHE A 324 -2.96 14.76 -0.64
C PHE A 324 -3.12 15.46 0.71
N ARG A 325 -2.90 16.77 0.68
CA ARG A 325 -3.21 17.69 1.78
C ARG A 325 -3.80 18.98 1.20
N LEU A 326 -4.60 19.65 2.01
CA LEU A 326 -5.13 20.98 1.71
C LEU A 326 -4.53 21.98 2.72
N SER A 327 -3.85 23.04 2.23
CA SER A 327 -3.32 24.09 3.12
C SER A 327 -4.47 24.87 3.74
N LYS A 328 -4.54 24.95 5.07
CA LYS A 328 -5.58 25.72 5.78
C LYS A 328 -5.27 27.22 5.81
N VAL A 329 -3.99 27.55 5.90
CA VAL A 329 -3.44 28.90 5.96
C VAL A 329 -2.29 29.07 4.97
N PRO A 330 -1.87 30.30 4.64
CA PRO A 330 -0.66 30.53 3.83
C PRO A 330 0.57 29.96 4.54
N VAL A 331 1.42 29.26 3.81
CA VAL A 331 2.61 28.59 4.36
C VAL A 331 3.73 28.55 3.33
N THR A 332 4.97 28.48 3.79
CA THR A 332 6.15 28.26 2.91
C THR A 332 6.68 26.85 3.10
N VAL A 333 6.78 26.08 2.00
CA VAL A 333 7.35 24.71 1.99
C VAL A 333 8.51 24.68 1.00
N GLY A 334 9.70 24.26 1.43
CA GLY A 334 10.87 24.19 0.56
C GLY A 334 11.24 25.53 -0.12
N GLY A 335 10.91 26.65 0.50
CA GLY A 335 11.14 27.99 -0.06
C GLY A 335 10.08 28.46 -1.06
N VAL A 336 9.00 27.69 -1.24
CA VAL A 336 7.87 28.04 -2.13
C VAL A 336 6.68 28.47 -1.27
N ASP A 337 6.13 29.68 -1.54
CA ASP A 337 4.96 30.20 -0.86
C ASP A 337 3.68 29.53 -1.42
N ILE A 338 2.90 28.97 -0.52
CA ILE A 338 1.68 28.22 -0.80
C ILE A 338 0.51 28.98 -0.16
N PRO A 339 -0.41 29.52 -0.96
CA PRO A 339 -1.63 30.15 -0.43
C PRO A 339 -2.52 29.15 0.30
N SER A 340 -3.36 29.63 1.21
CA SER A 340 -4.45 28.82 1.79
C SER A 340 -5.39 28.28 0.71
N GLY A 341 -6.01 27.13 0.98
CA GLY A 341 -6.89 26.46 0.03
C GLY A 341 -6.17 25.79 -1.15
N THR A 342 -4.84 25.67 -1.09
CA THR A 342 -4.06 24.97 -2.12
C THR A 342 -4.01 23.48 -1.83
N THR A 343 -4.32 22.66 -2.83
CA THR A 343 -4.09 21.21 -2.77
C THR A 343 -2.62 20.89 -3.02
N LEU A 344 -2.01 20.11 -2.12
CA LEU A 344 -0.67 19.57 -2.26
C LEU A 344 -0.77 18.07 -2.52
N MET A 345 0.10 17.55 -3.39
CA MET A 345 0.36 16.12 -3.51
C MET A 345 1.77 15.81 -3.03
N LEU A 346 1.87 15.03 -1.97
CA LEU A 346 3.12 14.54 -1.41
C LEU A 346 3.48 13.28 -2.18
N LEU A 347 4.40 13.37 -3.13
CA LEU A 347 4.79 12.26 -3.99
C LEU A 347 5.76 11.32 -3.24
N ASN A 348 5.20 10.36 -2.49
CA ASN A 348 5.97 9.40 -1.69
C ASN A 348 6.99 8.64 -2.54
N GLY A 349 6.59 8.21 -3.76
CA GLY A 349 7.48 7.54 -4.70
C GLY A 349 8.67 8.40 -5.14
N ALA A 350 8.47 9.71 -5.27
CA ALA A 350 9.54 10.65 -5.58
C ALA A 350 10.42 10.94 -4.35
N ALA A 351 9.81 11.19 -3.20
CA ALA A 351 10.52 11.47 -1.94
C ALA A 351 11.38 10.29 -1.48
N ASN A 352 10.90 9.05 -1.69
CA ASN A 352 11.66 7.82 -1.41
C ASN A 352 12.84 7.60 -2.38
N ARG A 353 12.95 8.40 -3.42
CA ARG A 353 14.06 8.43 -4.38
C ARG A 353 14.84 9.76 -4.33
N ASP A 354 14.72 10.54 -3.25
CA ASP A 354 15.48 11.77 -3.07
C ASP A 354 16.94 11.46 -2.79
N PRO A 355 17.89 11.85 -3.68
CA PRO A 355 19.32 11.55 -3.50
C PRO A 355 19.92 12.26 -2.29
N ARG A 356 19.29 13.32 -1.78
CA ARG A 356 19.70 13.99 -0.53
C ARG A 356 19.52 13.07 0.69
N ARG A 357 18.59 12.09 0.60
CA ARG A 357 18.28 11.13 1.66
C ARG A 357 18.81 9.73 1.36
N PHE A 358 18.67 9.28 0.11
CA PHE A 358 19.04 7.94 -0.33
C PHE A 358 20.09 8.02 -1.43
N PRO A 359 21.38 7.82 -1.12
CA PRO A 359 22.42 7.73 -2.16
C PRO A 359 22.08 6.64 -3.17
N ASP A 360 22.35 6.87 -4.46
CA ASP A 360 22.02 5.97 -5.57
C ASP A 360 20.55 5.48 -5.49
N PRO A 361 19.58 6.42 -5.53
CA PRO A 361 18.21 6.16 -5.11
C PRO A 361 17.46 5.18 -6.02
N ASP A 362 17.87 5.04 -7.27
CA ASP A 362 17.24 4.18 -8.27
C ASP A 362 17.77 2.75 -8.24
N THR A 363 18.89 2.52 -7.55
CA THR A 363 19.44 1.19 -7.32
C THR A 363 18.66 0.48 -6.22
N LEU A 364 18.10 -0.70 -6.53
CA LEU A 364 17.52 -1.61 -5.55
C LEU A 364 18.66 -2.33 -4.81
N ASP A 365 18.83 -2.04 -3.54
CA ASP A 365 19.89 -2.61 -2.69
C ASP A 365 19.28 -3.25 -1.42
N PRO A 366 19.12 -4.59 -1.39
CA PRO A 366 18.63 -5.31 -0.20
C PRO A 366 19.50 -5.14 1.05
N THR A 367 20.69 -4.52 0.92
CA THR A 367 21.60 -4.26 2.03
C THR A 367 21.61 -2.80 2.48
N ARG A 368 20.83 -1.95 1.84
CA ARG A 368 20.76 -0.51 2.13
C ARG A 368 20.46 -0.24 3.60
N SER A 369 21.36 0.41 4.29
CA SER A 369 21.27 0.63 5.75
C SER A 369 20.15 1.57 6.18
N ASN A 370 19.74 2.49 5.30
CA ASN A 370 18.69 3.47 5.58
C ASN A 370 17.36 3.18 4.85
N ALA A 371 17.15 1.98 4.30
CA ALA A 371 15.91 1.59 3.61
C ALA A 371 14.66 1.92 4.43
N ARG A 372 14.64 1.60 5.73
CA ARG A 372 13.54 1.87 6.68
C ARG A 372 13.16 3.34 6.86
N GLN A 373 13.96 4.26 6.35
CA GLN A 373 13.67 5.69 6.46
C GLN A 373 12.68 6.19 5.41
N HIS A 374 12.25 5.32 4.50
CA HIS A 374 11.22 5.63 3.50
C HIS A 374 9.93 6.15 4.15
N ILE A 375 9.12 6.87 3.37
CA ILE A 375 7.82 7.40 3.78
C ILE A 375 6.65 6.72 3.06
N ALA A 376 6.83 5.49 2.54
CA ALA A 376 5.76 4.73 1.90
C ALA A 376 4.55 4.45 2.81
N PHE A 377 4.75 4.50 4.14
CA PHE A 377 3.69 4.41 5.15
C PHE A 377 3.26 5.76 5.72
N GLY A 378 3.60 6.86 5.05
CA GLY A 378 3.35 8.20 5.57
C GLY A 378 4.15 8.53 6.83
N ARG A 379 3.81 9.65 7.47
CA ARG A 379 4.37 10.14 8.74
C ARG A 379 3.31 10.87 9.55
N GLY A 380 3.66 11.26 10.77
CA GLY A 380 2.78 12.04 11.65
C GLY A 380 1.57 11.25 12.13
N ILE A 381 0.49 11.97 12.39
CA ILE A 381 -0.73 11.38 12.97
C ILE A 381 -1.42 10.38 12.03
N HIS A 382 -1.26 10.53 10.72
CA HIS A 382 -1.79 9.64 9.70
C HIS A 382 -0.83 8.51 9.28
N SER A 383 0.29 8.30 9.98
CA SER A 383 1.18 7.18 9.68
C SER A 383 0.40 5.85 9.65
N CYS A 384 0.71 4.99 8.69
CA CYS A 384 -0.04 3.75 8.44
C CYS A 384 -0.06 2.84 9.68
N PRO A 385 -1.25 2.51 10.22
CA PRO A 385 -1.37 1.59 11.37
C PRO A 385 -1.08 0.15 10.99
N GLY A 386 -1.35 -0.23 9.72
CA GLY A 386 -1.12 -1.57 9.17
C GLY A 386 0.34 -1.87 8.79
N ALA A 387 1.25 -0.90 8.93
CA ALA A 387 2.64 -1.08 8.50
C ALA A 387 3.34 -2.32 9.09
N PRO A 388 3.15 -2.70 10.38
CA PRO A 388 3.71 -3.94 10.91
C PRO A 388 3.10 -5.19 10.27
N LEU A 389 1.79 -5.19 10.01
CA LEU A 389 1.08 -6.31 9.37
C LEU A 389 1.54 -6.50 7.92
N ALA A 390 1.54 -5.45 7.12
CA ALA A 390 1.98 -5.49 5.72
C ALA A 390 3.43 -6.02 5.57
N ARG A 391 4.32 -5.65 6.50
CA ARG A 391 5.69 -6.19 6.57
C ARG A 391 5.71 -7.68 6.88
N ALA A 392 4.89 -8.11 7.84
CA ALA A 392 4.81 -9.53 8.22
C ALA A 392 4.24 -10.38 7.10
N GLU A 393 3.15 -9.96 6.48
CA GLU A 393 2.52 -10.62 5.33
C GLU A 393 3.51 -10.74 4.16
N THR A 394 4.15 -9.63 3.76
CA THR A 394 5.09 -9.64 2.65
C THR A 394 6.30 -10.54 2.94
N ARG A 395 6.85 -10.45 4.14
CA ARG A 395 7.96 -11.32 4.56
C ARG A 395 7.57 -12.79 4.52
N VAL A 396 6.46 -13.16 5.17
CA VAL A 396 6.00 -14.55 5.23
C VAL A 396 5.67 -15.08 3.83
N GLY A 397 4.97 -14.31 3.00
CA GLY A 397 4.65 -14.70 1.62
C GLY A 397 5.92 -14.99 0.80
N ILE A 398 6.95 -14.15 0.90
CA ILE A 398 8.24 -14.35 0.24
C ILE A 398 8.94 -15.60 0.82
N GLU A 399 9.07 -15.71 2.14
CA GLU A 399 9.74 -16.82 2.81
C GLU A 399 9.12 -18.17 2.40
N ARG A 400 7.78 -18.28 2.44
CA ARG A 400 7.07 -19.52 2.10
C ARG A 400 7.19 -19.89 0.62
N LEU A 401 7.10 -18.91 -0.29
CA LEU A 401 7.37 -19.17 -1.71
C LEU A 401 8.78 -19.67 -1.95
N LEU A 402 9.78 -19.04 -1.35
CA LEU A 402 11.16 -19.46 -1.47
C LEU A 402 11.42 -20.84 -0.82
N ASP A 403 10.71 -21.23 0.24
CA ASP A 403 10.81 -22.55 0.87
C ASP A 403 10.18 -23.66 0.03
N ARG A 404 9.07 -23.34 -0.66
CA ARG A 404 8.25 -24.29 -1.41
C ARG A 404 8.67 -24.43 -2.89
N THR A 405 9.61 -23.59 -3.36
CA THR A 405 10.11 -23.59 -4.75
C THR A 405 11.62 -23.59 -4.77
N THR A 406 12.22 -24.14 -5.82
CA THR A 406 13.68 -24.07 -6.06
C THR A 406 14.06 -22.93 -7.00
N ASP A 407 13.15 -22.55 -7.91
CA ASP A 407 13.31 -21.43 -8.81
C ASP A 407 11.95 -20.76 -9.09
N ILE A 408 11.96 -19.45 -9.32
CA ILE A 408 10.79 -18.63 -9.66
C ILE A 408 11.17 -17.76 -10.85
N ARG A 409 10.36 -17.79 -11.90
CA ARG A 409 10.56 -17.05 -13.16
C ARG A 409 9.30 -16.34 -13.58
N VAL A 410 9.45 -15.22 -14.28
CA VAL A 410 8.33 -14.59 -15.00
C VAL A 410 8.04 -15.38 -16.28
N SER A 411 6.79 -15.68 -16.56
CA SER A 411 6.39 -16.43 -17.76
C SER A 411 6.64 -15.61 -19.04
N ASP A 412 7.57 -16.10 -19.87
CA ASP A 412 7.84 -15.51 -21.21
C ASP A 412 6.62 -15.58 -22.12
N ARG A 413 5.80 -16.61 -21.95
CA ARG A 413 4.59 -16.82 -22.75
C ARG A 413 3.55 -15.72 -22.54
N VAL A 414 3.46 -15.18 -21.33
CA VAL A 414 2.45 -14.20 -20.96
C VAL A 414 3.00 -12.78 -20.99
N HIS A 415 4.21 -12.57 -20.49
CA HIS A 415 4.81 -11.25 -20.32
C HIS A 415 5.87 -10.89 -21.38
N GLY A 416 6.11 -11.76 -22.37
CA GLY A 416 7.17 -11.54 -23.35
C GLY A 416 8.57 -11.93 -22.81
N PRO A 417 9.60 -11.88 -23.65
CA PRO A 417 10.97 -12.24 -23.29
C PRO A 417 11.58 -11.23 -22.31
N ALA A 418 12.65 -11.63 -21.60
CA ALA A 418 13.26 -10.84 -20.53
C ALA A 418 13.73 -9.43 -20.94
N ASP A 419 14.08 -9.23 -22.21
CA ASP A 419 14.51 -7.95 -22.76
C ASP A 419 13.37 -7.07 -23.30
N ALA A 420 12.12 -7.58 -23.28
CA ALA A 420 10.93 -6.88 -23.80
C ALA A 420 9.66 -7.29 -23.03
N ARG A 421 9.70 -7.20 -21.68
CA ARG A 421 8.56 -7.51 -20.81
C ARG A 421 7.41 -6.54 -21.02
N ASP A 422 6.19 -7.06 -21.11
CA ASP A 422 4.94 -6.31 -21.10
C ASP A 422 4.24 -6.48 -19.76
N TYR A 423 4.25 -5.43 -18.93
CA TYR A 423 3.56 -5.38 -17.67
C TYR A 423 2.46 -4.33 -17.68
N ARG A 424 1.28 -4.73 -17.21
CA ARG A 424 0.15 -3.82 -17.06
C ARG A 424 0.02 -3.39 -15.61
N TYR A 425 -0.11 -2.09 -15.42
CA TYR A 425 -0.31 -1.46 -14.11
C TYR A 425 -1.71 -0.88 -14.00
N ILE A 426 -2.19 -0.75 -12.74
CA ILE A 426 -3.49 -0.12 -12.49
C ILE A 426 -3.45 1.36 -12.90
N PRO A 427 -4.44 1.84 -13.67
CA PRO A 427 -4.44 3.20 -14.21
C PRO A 427 -4.94 4.22 -13.17
N THR A 428 -4.23 4.36 -12.04
CA THR A 428 -4.57 5.35 -11.00
C THR A 428 -3.39 6.27 -10.71
N PHE A 429 -3.66 7.49 -10.30
CA PHE A 429 -2.62 8.44 -9.91
C PHE A 429 -2.17 8.27 -8.43
N ILE A 430 -2.92 7.51 -7.62
CA ILE A 430 -2.57 7.24 -6.20
C ILE A 430 -1.82 5.93 -6.04
N LEU A 431 -2.31 4.83 -6.64
CA LEU A 431 -1.77 3.50 -6.44
C LEU A 431 -0.76 3.13 -7.53
N ARG A 432 0.24 2.33 -7.17
CA ARG A 432 1.16 1.66 -8.07
C ARG A 432 1.14 0.16 -7.84
N GLY A 433 0.86 -0.59 -8.87
CA GLY A 433 0.90 -2.05 -8.79
C GLY A 433 0.48 -2.70 -10.09
N LEU A 434 0.91 -3.94 -10.27
CA LEU A 434 0.57 -4.78 -11.40
C LEU A 434 -0.91 -5.18 -11.34
N THR A 435 -1.52 -5.34 -12.52
CA THR A 435 -2.86 -5.95 -12.66
C THR A 435 -2.78 -7.45 -12.88
N HIS A 436 -1.63 -7.95 -13.33
CA HIS A 436 -1.41 -9.36 -13.65
C HIS A 436 0.08 -9.70 -13.51
N LEU A 437 0.38 -10.87 -12.94
CA LEU A 437 1.74 -11.42 -12.85
C LEU A 437 1.72 -12.94 -12.95
N GLN A 438 1.97 -13.47 -14.14
CA GLN A 438 2.11 -14.91 -14.37
C GLN A 438 3.53 -15.35 -14.03
N LEU A 439 3.64 -16.25 -13.07
CA LEU A 439 4.91 -16.86 -12.65
C LEU A 439 4.97 -18.35 -13.04
N GLU A 440 6.19 -18.81 -13.32
CA GLU A 440 6.55 -20.21 -13.46
C GLU A 440 7.51 -20.56 -12.32
N PHE A 441 7.41 -21.77 -11.78
CA PHE A 441 8.23 -22.19 -10.65
C PHE A 441 8.48 -23.69 -10.63
N ASP A 442 9.64 -24.07 -10.10
CA ASP A 442 9.99 -25.46 -9.84
C ASP A 442 9.70 -25.75 -8.36
N VAL A 443 8.71 -26.62 -8.09
CA VAL A 443 8.27 -26.95 -6.73
C VAL A 443 9.30 -27.84 -6.04
N THR A 444 9.61 -27.54 -4.78
CA THR A 444 10.45 -28.41 -3.96
C THR A 444 9.69 -29.70 -3.67
N GLU A 445 10.29 -30.86 -3.99
CA GLU A 445 9.71 -32.14 -3.61
C GLU A 445 9.59 -32.23 -2.08
N PRO A 446 8.45 -32.71 -1.54
CA PRO A 446 8.33 -32.95 -0.11
C PRO A 446 9.42 -33.95 0.31
N ASN A 447 10.17 -33.58 1.35
CA ASN A 447 11.20 -34.43 1.91
C ASN A 447 10.55 -35.74 2.43
N THR A 448 10.60 -36.82 1.67
CA THR A 448 10.05 -38.12 2.03
C THR A 448 10.97 -38.92 2.99
N GLU A 449 12.02 -38.28 3.52
CA GLU A 449 12.94 -38.90 4.47
C GLU A 449 12.68 -38.44 5.91
N SER A 450 11.70 -39.06 6.62
CA SER A 450 11.75 -39.13 8.10
C SER A 450 10.80 -40.13 8.78
N ASP A 451 10.19 -41.10 8.05
CA ASP A 451 9.33 -42.09 8.75
C ASP A 451 9.72 -43.56 8.55
N THR A 452 10.99 -43.85 8.31
CA THR A 452 11.47 -45.25 8.25
C THR A 452 12.73 -45.42 9.07
N GLU A 453 12.65 -45.28 10.41
CA GLU A 453 13.50 -46.02 11.36
C GLU A 453 12.87 -46.00 12.75
N GLY A 454 12.03 -46.96 13.01
CA GLY A 454 11.38 -47.24 14.30
C GLY A 454 10.76 -48.62 14.36
N GLY A 455 11.29 -49.52 13.54
CA GLY A 455 10.90 -50.94 13.57
C GLY A 455 11.81 -51.75 14.50
N HIS A 456 11.26 -52.00 15.61
CA HIS A 456 11.55 -53.08 16.55
C HIS A 456 12.59 -54.12 16.24
N THR A 457 13.39 -54.42 17.26
CA THR A 457 13.67 -55.81 17.66
C THR A 457 13.82 -55.94 19.18
N ALA A 458 13.02 -56.89 19.73
CA ALA A 458 13.08 -57.65 20.97
C ALA A 458 12.88 -56.92 22.32
#